data_1a35f1c98dd5cd5a44876d1bfd949ea8
#
_entry.id   1a35f1c98dd5cd5a44876d1bfd949ea8
#
_cell.length_a   1.000
_cell.length_b   1.000
_cell.length_c   1.000
_cell.angle_alpha   90.00
_cell.angle_beta   90.00
_cell.angle_gamma   90.00
#
_symmetry.space_group_name_H-M   'P 1'
#
loop_
_entity.id
_entity.type
_entity.pdbx_description
1 polymer ?
#
loop_
_entity_poly.entity_id
_entity_poly.type
_entity_poly.pdbx_seq_one_letter_code
_entity_poly.pdbx_strand_id
1 'polypeptide(L)'
;MDAVTPKPASQTDLLSHHVRVGEMEWQKTRFSGCEVKTLLFDRDSGLVTVLMRFERGAVLPDHEHVKIEQTYVIEGKLVDREGPDAGLTVPQGDFVWRPAGSRHSAWCPEGGLMLAIFQVPNKFFERDGRVTDITGGDWAEIWGAVDPAG
;
A
#
# COMPACT_ATOMS: atom_id res chain seq x y z
N MET A 1 -5.69 -16.17 0.19
CA MET A 1 -5.78 -16.10 1.67
C MET A 1 -4.80 -15.04 2.14
N ASP A 2 -5.28 -14.06 2.85
CA ASP A 2 -4.42 -13.00 3.38
C ASP A 2 -3.56 -13.53 4.53
N ALA A 3 -2.31 -13.13 4.58
CA ALA A 3 -1.42 -13.46 5.69
C ALA A 3 -1.67 -12.45 6.83
N VAL A 4 -2.59 -12.79 7.73
CA VAL A 4 -2.89 -11.96 8.89
C VAL A 4 -2.08 -12.46 10.08
N THR A 5 -1.36 -11.54 10.73
CA THR A 5 -0.60 -11.85 11.93
C THR A 5 -1.41 -11.42 13.16
N PRO A 6 -1.92 -12.35 13.95
CA PRO A 6 -2.59 -12.01 15.21
C PRO A 6 -1.58 -11.55 16.26
N LYS A 7 -2.07 -10.81 17.24
CA LYS A 7 -1.27 -10.47 18.42
C LYS A 7 -0.96 -11.72 19.21
N PRO A 8 0.31 -11.96 19.57
CA PRO A 8 0.68 -13.12 20.39
C PRO A 8 -0.03 -13.11 21.72
N ALA A 9 -0.77 -14.17 22.03
CA ALA A 9 -1.43 -14.38 23.31
C ALA A 9 -0.67 -15.36 24.23
N SER A 10 0.26 -16.14 23.64
CA SER A 10 1.03 -17.16 24.35
C SER A 10 2.39 -17.37 23.68
N GLN A 11 3.26 -18.15 24.30
CA GLN A 11 4.57 -18.53 23.75
C GLN A 11 4.45 -19.28 22.42
N THR A 12 3.37 -20.03 22.20
CA THR A 12 3.12 -20.75 20.93
C THR A 12 2.81 -19.83 19.77
N ASP A 13 2.33 -18.61 20.06
CA ASP A 13 2.03 -17.60 19.03
C ASP A 13 3.28 -16.84 18.57
N LEU A 14 4.43 -17.10 19.19
CA LEU A 14 5.71 -16.49 18.81
C LEU A 14 6.45 -17.27 17.72
N LEU A 15 5.83 -18.29 17.16
CA LEU A 15 6.42 -19.05 16.06
C LEU A 15 6.44 -18.25 14.77
N SER A 16 7.45 -18.53 13.94
CA SER A 16 7.55 -17.89 12.63
C SER A 16 6.41 -18.32 11.68
N HIS A 17 5.96 -17.39 10.87
CA HIS A 17 4.92 -17.62 9.86
C HIS A 17 5.56 -17.75 8.48
N HIS A 18 5.41 -18.91 7.85
CA HIS A 18 5.88 -19.15 6.49
C HIS A 18 4.75 -18.95 5.50
N VAL A 19 4.86 -17.93 4.67
CA VAL A 19 3.87 -17.60 3.64
C VAL A 19 4.35 -18.11 2.29
N ARG A 20 3.56 -18.98 1.66
CA ARG A 20 3.85 -19.52 0.33
C ARG A 20 3.25 -18.64 -0.74
N VAL A 21 3.95 -17.59 -1.10
CA VAL A 21 3.48 -16.53 -1.99
C VAL A 21 3.03 -17.05 -3.35
N GLY A 22 3.72 -18.07 -3.88
CA GLY A 22 3.36 -18.69 -5.17
C GLY A 22 2.01 -19.40 -5.16
N GLU A 23 1.54 -19.82 -3.98
CA GLU A 23 0.25 -20.51 -3.81
C GLU A 23 -0.91 -19.55 -3.52
N MET A 24 -0.61 -18.27 -3.28
CA MET A 24 -1.64 -17.25 -3.01
C MET A 24 -2.29 -16.79 -4.30
N GLU A 25 -3.60 -16.58 -4.24
CA GLU A 25 -4.33 -15.95 -5.33
C GLU A 25 -4.11 -14.43 -5.33
N TRP A 26 -4.05 -13.84 -6.53
CA TRP A 26 -4.07 -12.39 -6.69
C TRP A 26 -5.46 -11.86 -6.39
N GLN A 27 -5.52 -10.84 -5.55
CA GLN A 27 -6.77 -10.18 -5.19
C GLN A 27 -6.88 -8.84 -5.91
N LYS A 28 -8.02 -8.61 -6.55
CA LYS A 28 -8.33 -7.33 -7.17
C LYS A 28 -8.49 -6.27 -6.10
N THR A 29 -7.98 -5.08 -6.38
CA THR A 29 -8.25 -3.90 -5.57
C THR A 29 -9.40 -3.09 -6.19
N ARG A 30 -9.80 -2.01 -5.51
CA ARG A 30 -10.75 -1.05 -6.10
C ARG A 30 -10.14 -0.21 -7.23
N PHE A 31 -8.83 -0.30 -7.42
CA PHE A 31 -8.12 0.43 -8.47
C PHE A 31 -7.89 -0.48 -9.68
N SER A 32 -8.36 -0.01 -10.85
CA SER A 32 -8.23 -0.77 -12.09
C SER A 32 -6.78 -1.06 -12.42
N GLY A 33 -6.49 -2.31 -12.77
CA GLY A 33 -5.14 -2.75 -13.14
C GLY A 33 -4.18 -2.95 -11.96
N CYS A 34 -4.67 -2.85 -10.73
CA CYS A 34 -3.87 -3.08 -9.53
C CYS A 34 -4.40 -4.29 -8.76
N GLU A 35 -3.57 -5.31 -8.60
CA GLU A 35 -3.86 -6.51 -7.82
C GLU A 35 -2.80 -6.70 -6.74
N VAL A 36 -3.18 -7.37 -5.67
CA VAL A 36 -2.30 -7.55 -4.51
C VAL A 36 -2.31 -8.99 -3.98
N LYS A 37 -1.21 -9.37 -3.35
CA LYS A 37 -1.12 -10.47 -2.40
C LYS A 37 -0.68 -9.89 -1.08
N THR A 38 -1.53 -9.98 -0.06
CA THR A 38 -1.19 -9.48 1.28
C THR A 38 -0.36 -10.53 2.01
N LEU A 39 0.92 -10.26 2.21
CA LEU A 39 1.86 -11.20 2.82
C LEU A 39 1.82 -11.13 4.35
N LEU A 40 1.57 -9.95 4.88
CA LEU A 40 1.46 -9.69 6.31
C LEU A 40 0.44 -8.57 6.53
N PHE A 41 -0.44 -8.74 7.48
CA PHE A 41 -1.25 -7.67 8.02
C PHE A 41 -1.34 -7.81 9.54
N ASP A 42 -0.70 -6.90 10.24
CA ASP A 42 -0.81 -6.79 11.70
C ASP A 42 -1.89 -5.76 12.04
N ARG A 43 -3.01 -6.24 12.56
CA ARG A 43 -4.16 -5.39 12.88
C ARG A 43 -3.89 -4.43 14.04
N ASP A 44 -3.00 -4.79 14.96
CA ASP A 44 -2.72 -3.96 16.13
C ASP A 44 -1.90 -2.72 15.76
N SER A 45 -0.89 -2.88 14.91
CA SER A 45 -0.03 -1.77 14.46
C SER A 45 -0.47 -1.15 13.14
N GLY A 46 -1.33 -1.84 12.38
CA GLY A 46 -1.67 -1.47 11.02
C GLY A 46 -0.58 -1.78 10.00
N LEU A 47 0.48 -2.50 10.39
CA LEU A 47 1.56 -2.85 9.48
C LEU A 47 1.07 -3.79 8.39
N VAL A 48 1.36 -3.43 7.14
CA VAL A 48 1.00 -4.21 5.95
C VAL A 48 2.23 -4.44 5.10
N THR A 49 2.40 -5.68 4.65
CA THR A 49 3.36 -6.03 3.60
C THR A 49 2.60 -6.67 2.46
N VAL A 50 2.68 -6.07 1.28
CA VAL A 50 1.98 -6.54 0.10
C VAL A 50 2.92 -6.71 -1.08
N LEU A 51 2.64 -7.72 -1.90
CA LEU A 51 3.15 -7.79 -3.26
C LEU A 51 2.07 -7.17 -4.15
N MET A 52 2.44 -6.14 -4.92
CA MET A 52 1.53 -5.41 -5.80
C MET A 52 1.89 -5.66 -7.25
N ARG A 53 0.90 -6.00 -8.06
CA ARG A 53 1.04 -6.16 -9.50
C ARG A 53 0.22 -5.09 -10.21
N PHE A 54 0.86 -4.36 -11.11
CA PHE A 54 0.24 -3.32 -11.92
C PHE A 54 0.23 -3.71 -13.39
N GLU A 55 -0.93 -3.58 -14.02
CA GLU A 55 -1.02 -3.62 -15.47
C GLU A 55 -0.35 -2.39 -16.07
N ARG A 56 0.00 -2.48 -17.34
CA ARG A 56 0.57 -1.36 -18.09
C ARG A 56 -0.36 -0.14 -18.05
N GLY A 57 0.17 0.98 -17.58
CA GLY A 57 -0.56 2.24 -17.48
C GLY A 57 -1.43 2.38 -16.23
N ALA A 58 -1.45 1.40 -15.34
CA ALA A 58 -2.22 1.48 -14.11
C ALA A 58 -1.76 2.64 -13.22
N VAL A 59 -2.72 3.25 -12.55
CA VAL A 59 -2.51 4.38 -11.65
C VAL A 59 -3.12 4.08 -10.29
N LEU A 60 -2.34 4.27 -9.26
CA LEU A 60 -2.83 4.37 -7.90
C LEU A 60 -3.07 5.86 -7.61
N PRO A 61 -4.33 6.30 -7.42
CA PRO A 61 -4.64 7.72 -7.34
C PRO A 61 -3.98 8.42 -6.16
N ASP A 62 -4.09 9.73 -6.14
CA ASP A 62 -3.57 10.60 -5.10
C ASP A 62 -3.95 10.12 -3.69
N HIS A 63 -2.95 9.85 -2.88
CA HIS A 63 -3.12 9.37 -1.51
C HIS A 63 -1.96 9.82 -0.61
N GLU A 64 -2.23 9.82 0.68
CA GLU A 64 -1.25 10.13 1.71
C GLU A 64 -0.93 8.88 2.53
N HIS A 65 0.35 8.67 2.77
CA HIS A 65 0.84 7.65 3.70
C HIS A 65 0.87 8.22 5.12
N VAL A 66 0.06 7.68 6.02
CA VAL A 66 -0.02 8.15 7.41
C VAL A 66 1.27 7.86 8.18
N LYS A 67 1.96 6.78 7.81
CA LYS A 67 3.28 6.38 8.31
C LYS A 67 4.26 6.21 7.16
N ILE A 68 5.47 5.81 7.46
CA ILE A 68 6.48 5.52 6.44
C ILE A 68 5.98 4.43 5.48
N GLU A 69 6.18 4.65 4.19
CA GLU A 69 6.06 3.61 3.17
C GLU A 69 7.44 3.24 2.64
N GLN A 70 7.62 1.96 2.35
CA GLN A 70 8.81 1.41 1.69
C GLN A 70 8.36 0.60 0.48
N THR A 71 8.99 0.82 -0.67
CA THR A 71 8.68 0.09 -1.90
C THR A 71 9.96 -0.32 -2.61
N TYR A 72 10.06 -1.61 -2.89
CA TYR A 72 11.10 -2.19 -3.74
C TYR A 72 10.50 -2.60 -5.08
N VAL A 73 11.02 -2.07 -6.19
CA VAL A 73 10.53 -2.36 -7.54
C VAL A 73 11.20 -3.65 -8.04
N ILE A 74 10.42 -4.72 -8.16
CA ILE A 74 10.90 -6.04 -8.61
C ILE A 74 10.92 -6.09 -10.13
N GLU A 75 9.87 -5.59 -10.78
CA GLU A 75 9.74 -5.52 -12.24
C GLU A 75 9.06 -4.21 -12.65
N GLY A 76 9.36 -3.72 -13.85
CA GLY A 76 8.80 -2.49 -14.39
C GLY A 76 9.38 -1.24 -13.76
N LYS A 77 8.57 -0.22 -13.61
CA LYS A 77 8.96 1.03 -12.93
C LYS A 77 7.77 1.76 -12.34
N LEU A 78 8.04 2.54 -11.33
CA LEU A 78 7.10 3.38 -10.62
C LEU A 78 7.43 4.84 -10.87
N VAL A 79 6.44 5.64 -11.26
CA VAL A 79 6.58 7.08 -11.51
C VAL A 79 5.57 7.84 -10.67
N ASP A 80 6.02 8.86 -9.96
CA ASP A 80 5.13 9.78 -9.26
C ASP A 80 4.59 10.82 -10.26
N ARG A 81 3.27 10.91 -10.38
CA ARG A 81 2.61 11.82 -11.33
C ARG A 81 2.27 13.17 -10.72
N GLU A 82 2.00 13.18 -9.44
CA GLU A 82 1.51 14.35 -8.72
C GLU A 82 2.22 14.47 -7.37
N GLY A 83 2.12 15.64 -6.77
CA GLY A 83 2.71 15.93 -5.47
C GLY A 83 4.13 16.49 -5.56
N PRO A 84 4.81 16.63 -4.42
CA PRO A 84 6.13 17.25 -4.35
C PRO A 84 7.21 16.53 -5.17
N ASP A 85 7.05 15.20 -5.32
CA ASP A 85 7.99 14.35 -6.05
C ASP A 85 7.55 14.04 -7.49
N ALA A 86 6.65 14.85 -8.07
CA ALA A 86 6.18 14.63 -9.43
C ALA A 86 7.34 14.47 -10.42
N GLY A 87 7.34 13.37 -11.16
CA GLY A 87 8.41 13.00 -12.09
C GLY A 87 9.48 12.07 -11.50
N LEU A 88 9.48 11.83 -10.18
CA LEU A 88 10.36 10.84 -9.59
C LEU A 88 10.08 9.47 -10.24
N THR A 89 11.13 8.84 -10.74
CA THR A 89 11.05 7.53 -11.41
C THR A 89 11.91 6.54 -10.65
N VAL A 90 11.31 5.44 -10.24
CA VAL A 90 11.99 4.34 -9.54
C VAL A 90 11.97 3.12 -10.46
N PRO A 91 13.11 2.78 -11.11
CA PRO A 91 13.19 1.65 -12.02
C PRO A 91 13.32 0.32 -11.27
N GLN A 92 13.27 -0.77 -12.07
CA GLN A 92 13.49 -2.13 -11.59
C GLN A 92 14.80 -2.23 -10.79
N GLY A 93 14.72 -2.88 -9.63
CA GLY A 93 15.88 -3.10 -8.76
C GLY A 93 16.16 -1.96 -7.79
N ASP A 94 15.45 -0.85 -7.90
CA ASP A 94 15.61 0.29 -7.00
C ASP A 94 14.53 0.30 -5.90
N PHE A 95 14.83 1.06 -4.88
CA PHE A 95 14.02 1.19 -3.67
C PHE A 95 13.70 2.65 -3.40
N VAL A 96 12.47 2.91 -3.02
CA VAL A 96 12.02 4.21 -2.54
C VAL A 96 11.36 4.07 -1.19
N TRP A 97 11.62 5.02 -0.29
CA TRP A 97 10.83 5.15 0.92
C TRP A 97 10.26 6.56 1.02
N ARG A 98 9.10 6.65 1.65
CA ARG A 98 8.37 7.91 1.78
C ARG A 98 8.12 8.20 3.24
N PRO A 99 8.42 9.41 3.72
CA PRO A 99 8.14 9.77 5.10
C PRO A 99 6.64 9.79 5.40
N ALA A 100 6.32 9.68 6.68
CA ALA A 100 4.95 9.86 7.16
C ALA A 100 4.39 11.21 6.71
N GLY A 101 3.15 11.24 6.25
CA GLY A 101 2.50 12.42 5.72
C GLY A 101 2.80 12.71 4.25
N SER A 102 3.62 11.90 3.59
CA SER A 102 3.89 12.07 2.16
C SER A 102 2.66 11.77 1.31
N ARG A 103 2.46 12.56 0.27
CA ARG A 103 1.32 12.46 -0.63
C ARG A 103 1.80 12.32 -2.07
N HIS A 104 1.27 11.35 -2.78
CA HIS A 104 1.64 11.11 -4.17
C HIS A 104 0.56 10.35 -4.95
N SER A 105 0.72 10.32 -6.28
CA SER A 105 -0.04 9.47 -7.20
C SER A 105 0.95 8.58 -7.94
N ALA A 106 0.84 7.29 -7.77
CA ALA A 106 1.75 6.31 -8.35
C ALA A 106 1.26 5.85 -9.74
N TRP A 107 2.17 5.79 -10.70
CA TRP A 107 1.89 5.37 -12.06
C TRP A 107 2.92 4.34 -12.53
N CYS A 108 2.43 3.28 -13.18
CA CYS A 108 3.27 2.23 -13.74
C CYS A 108 3.10 2.21 -15.27
N PRO A 109 3.85 3.06 -16.01
CA PRO A 109 3.66 3.19 -17.46
C PRO A 109 3.90 1.91 -18.24
N GLU A 110 4.73 1.02 -17.72
CA GLU A 110 5.07 -0.27 -18.32
C GLU A 110 4.47 -1.46 -17.57
N GLY A 111 3.61 -1.19 -16.58
CA GLY A 111 3.22 -2.17 -15.59
C GLY A 111 4.34 -2.40 -14.57
N GLY A 112 4.15 -3.35 -13.66
CA GLY A 112 5.18 -3.63 -12.69
C GLY A 112 4.77 -4.61 -11.62
N LEU A 113 5.79 -5.03 -10.87
CA LEU A 113 5.68 -5.86 -9.67
C LEU A 113 6.50 -5.22 -8.58
N MET A 114 5.92 -5.00 -7.42
CA MET A 114 6.55 -4.27 -6.31
C MET A 114 6.25 -4.95 -4.98
N LEU A 115 7.23 -4.92 -4.10
CA LEU A 115 7.01 -5.23 -2.68
C LEU A 115 6.86 -3.92 -1.94
N ALA A 116 5.71 -3.71 -1.31
CA ALA A 116 5.44 -2.51 -0.53
C ALA A 116 5.18 -2.85 0.94
N ILE A 117 5.74 -2.03 1.83
CA ILE A 117 5.57 -2.11 3.27
C ILE A 117 5.09 -0.75 3.76
N PHE A 118 3.92 -0.71 4.38
CA PHE A 118 3.33 0.53 4.90
C PHE A 118 2.44 0.25 6.10
N GLN A 119 1.90 1.29 6.71
CA GLN A 119 0.93 1.16 7.77
C GLN A 119 -0.39 1.82 7.35
N VAL A 120 -1.49 1.09 7.55
CA VAL A 120 -2.81 1.65 7.37
C VAL A 120 -3.20 2.50 8.59
N PRO A 121 -4.07 3.50 8.42
CA PRO A 121 -4.80 3.81 7.18
C PRO A 121 -3.96 4.62 6.20
N ASN A 122 -4.22 4.42 4.90
CA ASN A 122 -3.82 5.38 3.88
C ASN A 122 -5.00 6.29 3.56
N LYS A 123 -4.73 7.56 3.28
CA LYS A 123 -5.75 8.54 2.94
C LYS A 123 -5.82 8.70 1.42
N PHE A 124 -6.93 8.27 0.83
CA PHE A 124 -7.23 8.51 -0.57
C PHE A 124 -8.17 9.70 -0.71
N PHE A 125 -7.78 10.69 -1.49
CA PHE A 125 -8.51 11.93 -1.70
C PHE A 125 -9.42 11.77 -2.92
N GLU A 126 -10.72 11.62 -2.65
CA GLU A 126 -11.72 11.40 -3.69
C GLU A 126 -12.10 12.73 -4.35
N ARG A 127 -12.62 12.63 -5.59
CA ARG A 127 -13.01 13.82 -6.38
C ARG A 127 -14.14 14.64 -5.73
N ASP A 128 -14.97 14.02 -4.89
CA ASP A 128 -16.05 14.66 -4.16
C ASP A 128 -15.61 15.30 -2.84
N GLY A 129 -14.32 15.29 -2.55
CA GLY A 129 -13.73 15.88 -1.34
C GLY A 129 -13.69 14.95 -0.13
N ARG A 130 -14.25 13.73 -0.23
CA ARG A 130 -14.13 12.74 0.85
C ARG A 130 -12.72 12.19 0.93
N VAL A 131 -12.33 11.78 2.12
CA VAL A 131 -11.11 11.03 2.37
C VAL A 131 -11.51 9.61 2.75
N THR A 132 -11.06 8.64 1.96
CA THR A 132 -11.32 7.23 2.19
C THR A 132 -10.03 6.48 2.49
N ASP A 133 -10.15 5.33 3.12
CA ASP A 133 -8.99 4.46 3.31
C ASP A 133 -8.73 3.60 2.06
N ILE A 134 -7.68 2.78 2.11
CA ILE A 134 -7.31 1.91 0.98
C ILE A 134 -8.41 0.92 0.58
N THR A 135 -9.31 0.59 1.49
CA THR A 135 -10.42 -0.33 1.22
C THR A 135 -11.64 0.37 0.62
N GLY A 136 -11.64 1.69 0.58
CA GLY A 136 -12.74 2.51 0.06
C GLY A 136 -13.74 2.97 1.12
N GLY A 137 -13.53 2.63 2.39
CA GLY A 137 -14.35 3.15 3.50
C GLY A 137 -13.98 4.57 3.87
N ASP A 138 -14.95 5.31 4.45
CA ASP A 138 -14.71 6.68 4.93
C ASP A 138 -13.65 6.68 6.03
N TRP A 139 -12.58 7.45 5.81
CA TRP A 139 -11.45 7.48 6.72
C TRP A 139 -11.81 7.99 8.10
N ALA A 140 -12.62 9.05 8.17
CA ALA A 140 -13.03 9.65 9.43
C ALA A 140 -13.95 8.71 10.24
N GLU A 141 -14.84 7.99 9.56
CA GLU A 141 -15.73 7.03 10.19
C GLU A 141 -14.98 5.82 10.74
N ILE A 142 -14.11 5.22 9.92
CA ILE A 142 -13.38 4.00 10.30
C ILE A 142 -12.34 4.28 11.37
N TRP A 143 -11.59 5.37 11.22
CA TRP A 143 -10.41 5.66 12.04
C TRP A 143 -10.69 6.69 13.14
N GLY A 144 -11.88 7.29 13.17
CA GLY A 144 -12.35 8.16 14.25
C GLY A 144 -11.51 9.40 14.50
N ALA A 145 -10.64 9.76 13.58
CA ALA A 145 -9.73 10.86 13.76
C ALA A 145 -10.09 12.03 12.84
N VAL A 146 -10.27 13.18 13.41
CA VAL A 146 -10.15 14.44 12.67
C VAL A 146 -8.73 14.48 12.14
N ASP A 147 -8.58 14.77 10.86
CA ASP A 147 -7.25 14.92 10.27
C ASP A 147 -6.49 16.03 11.02
N PRO A 148 -5.43 15.71 11.79
CA PRO A 148 -4.70 16.72 12.52
C PRO A 148 -3.90 17.66 11.61
N ALA A 149 -3.75 17.30 10.35
CA ALA A 149 -3.06 18.13 9.38
C ALA A 149 -4.00 19.11 8.67
N GLY A 150 -5.28 19.06 9.05
CA GLY A 150 -6.28 20.03 8.58
C GLY A 150 -6.17 20.30 7.11
#